data_ab1ee765546d7daa993fe0932cbf0b5d
#
_entry.id   ab1ee765546d7daa993fe0932cbf0b5d
#
_cell.length_a   1.000
_cell.length_b   1.000
_cell.length_c   1.000
_cell.angle_alpha   90.00
_cell.angle_beta   90.00
_cell.angle_gamma   90.00
#
_symmetry.space_group_name_H-M   'P 1'
#
loop_
_entity.id
_entity.type
_entity.pdbx_description
1 polymer ?
#
loop_
_entity_poly.entity_id
_entity_poly.type
_entity_poly.pdbx_seq_one_letter_code
_entity_poly.pdbx_strand_id
1 'polypeptide(L)'
;MAKVPIAPDFIVERDKDKCISCQVCCRMCSNDAHVYDRERDQVDTLSGRCVGCHFCESFCPTGALTVRQNPSQIRQNANWNQQMLTWVAKQAETGGVLLTGMGCDQPFPIYWDHILLNASQVTNPSIDPLREPMELRTYIGRKPDRLELAGGSDQGKGARLKNKLEKQLVLQTPILFSAMSYGSISLNACKSLAWAASEFGTFYNTGEGGLHRDLYPYGANTIVQVASGRFGVHMEYLKAGAAIEIKIGQGAKPGIGGHLPGEKVDEEVSRTRMIPVGTDALSPAPHHDIYSIEDLRQLIYALKEATRYEKPVGVKISAVHNVAPIATGVVRAGADFVTIDGLRGGTGAAPTVIRNNVGIPIELAIAAVDSRLRQEGIRNHASVIAAGGFRTSGDIIKAIALGADAVYIGTAALVALGCHLCQRCYTGKCNWGIATQDPFLTKRLNPAIGARRLVNLLRAWSLEIKEMMGGMGINAIESLRGNREALRGVGLSDTELKILGIKPAGEAW
;
A
#
# COMPACT_ATOMS: atom_id res chain seq x y z
N MET A 1 -32.07 30.19 2.80
CA MET A 1 -32.45 28.81 3.09
C MET A 1 -31.80 28.40 4.41
N ALA A 2 -32.51 27.76 5.34
CA ALA A 2 -31.91 27.21 6.54
C ALA A 2 -30.96 26.07 6.11
N LYS A 3 -29.69 26.11 6.59
CA LYS A 3 -28.76 25.01 6.34
C LYS A 3 -29.24 23.73 7.00
N VAL A 4 -29.18 22.62 6.30
CA VAL A 4 -29.44 21.31 6.91
C VAL A 4 -28.38 21.09 8.00
N PRO A 5 -28.75 20.86 9.27
CA PRO A 5 -27.81 20.66 10.34
C PRO A 5 -27.11 19.30 10.14
N ILE A 6 -25.87 19.34 9.70
CA ILE A 6 -25.00 18.15 9.62
C ILE A 6 -24.24 18.08 10.93
N ALA A 7 -24.47 17.03 11.71
CA ALA A 7 -23.72 16.80 12.94
C ALA A 7 -22.23 16.60 12.61
N PRO A 8 -21.31 17.17 13.42
CA PRO A 8 -19.89 16.92 13.22
C PRO A 8 -19.56 15.44 13.43
N ASP A 9 -18.63 14.89 12.63
CA ASP A 9 -18.20 13.50 12.73
C ASP A 9 -17.43 13.24 14.06
N PHE A 10 -16.78 14.27 14.59
CA PHE A 10 -15.98 14.21 15.83
C PHE A 10 -16.32 15.36 16.76
N ILE A 11 -16.21 15.10 18.05
CA ILE A 11 -16.24 16.10 19.10
C ILE A 11 -14.89 16.18 19.79
N VAL A 12 -14.51 17.40 20.18
CA VAL A 12 -13.33 17.65 20.98
C VAL A 12 -13.77 18.13 22.33
N GLU A 13 -13.51 17.33 23.34
CA GLU A 13 -13.76 17.69 24.73
C GLU A 13 -12.51 18.35 25.31
N ARG A 14 -12.71 19.40 26.06
CA ARG A 14 -11.68 20.15 26.75
C ARG A 14 -11.92 20.12 28.25
N ASP A 15 -11.00 19.55 28.99
CA ASP A 15 -10.95 19.64 30.43
C ASP A 15 -10.46 21.06 30.79
N LYS A 16 -11.38 21.86 31.33
CA LYS A 16 -11.11 23.27 31.67
C LYS A 16 -10.15 23.42 32.79
N ASP A 17 -10.12 22.46 33.71
CA ASP A 17 -9.24 22.49 34.88
C ASP A 17 -7.77 22.21 34.53
N LYS A 18 -7.59 21.44 33.45
CA LYS A 18 -6.26 21.14 32.91
C LYS A 18 -5.81 22.13 31.83
N CYS A 19 -6.74 22.87 31.22
CA CYS A 19 -6.43 23.75 30.12
C CYS A 19 -5.80 25.05 30.62
N ILE A 20 -4.56 25.33 30.25
CA ILE A 20 -3.81 26.53 30.58
C ILE A 20 -3.83 27.61 29.46
N SER A 21 -4.76 27.55 28.54
CA SER A 21 -4.96 28.48 27.40
C SER A 21 -3.68 28.76 26.57
N CYS A 22 -2.75 27.82 26.52
CA CYS A 22 -1.45 27.96 25.84
C CYS A 22 -1.52 28.06 24.31
N GLN A 23 -2.68 27.92 23.73
CA GLN A 23 -2.99 28.03 22.30
C GLN A 23 -2.21 27.06 21.37
N VAL A 24 -1.54 26.05 21.91
CA VAL A 24 -0.85 25.04 21.09
C VAL A 24 -1.83 24.40 20.09
N CYS A 25 -3.01 24.00 20.55
CA CYS A 25 -4.04 23.41 19.72
C CYS A 25 -4.52 24.35 18.59
N CYS A 26 -4.63 25.65 18.84
CA CYS A 26 -4.99 26.63 17.81
C CYS A 26 -3.91 26.74 16.73
N ARG A 27 -2.65 26.87 17.12
CA ARG A 27 -1.52 27.00 16.19
C ARG A 27 -1.24 25.73 15.39
N MET A 28 -1.57 24.59 15.97
CA MET A 28 -1.24 23.28 15.39
C MET A 28 -2.35 22.69 14.55
N CYS A 29 -3.59 23.19 14.63
CA CYS A 29 -4.70 22.65 13.87
C CYS A 29 -4.75 23.23 12.45
N SER A 30 -4.44 22.44 11.43
CA SER A 30 -4.51 22.86 10.02
C SER A 30 -5.95 22.96 9.48
N ASN A 31 -6.95 22.55 10.28
CA ASN A 31 -8.36 22.62 9.93
C ASN A 31 -9.11 23.70 10.72
N ASP A 32 -8.40 24.55 11.46
CA ASP A 32 -8.94 25.65 12.26
C ASP A 32 -10.08 25.22 13.20
N ALA A 33 -9.96 24.03 13.80
CA ALA A 33 -10.96 23.49 14.72
C ALA A 33 -10.87 24.10 16.13
N HIS A 34 -9.86 24.90 16.41
CA HIS A 34 -9.67 25.59 17.70
C HIS A 34 -9.46 27.09 17.47
N VAL A 35 -10.20 27.91 18.20
CA VAL A 35 -10.14 29.37 18.15
C VAL A 35 -9.89 29.93 19.53
N TYR A 36 -8.92 30.83 19.66
CA TYR A 36 -8.66 31.52 20.91
C TYR A 36 -9.51 32.79 21.02
N ASP A 37 -10.33 32.85 22.07
CA ASP A 37 -11.09 34.01 22.45
C ASP A 37 -10.26 34.88 23.43
N ARG A 38 -9.87 36.06 22.95
CA ARG A 38 -9.01 36.98 23.73
C ARG A 38 -9.74 37.63 24.89
N GLU A 39 -11.06 37.84 24.76
CA GLU A 39 -11.84 38.51 25.79
C GLU A 39 -12.07 37.62 27.01
N ARG A 40 -12.25 36.31 26.75
CA ARG A 40 -12.48 35.29 27.78
C ARG A 40 -11.23 34.55 28.21
N ASP A 41 -10.08 34.84 27.60
CA ASP A 41 -8.83 34.08 27.76
C ASP A 41 -9.04 32.55 27.66
N GLN A 42 -9.84 32.10 26.67
CA GLN A 42 -10.22 30.75 26.51
C GLN A 42 -10.05 30.26 25.08
N VAL A 43 -9.85 28.96 24.93
CA VAL A 43 -9.83 28.33 23.61
C VAL A 43 -11.15 27.61 23.38
N ASP A 44 -11.90 28.03 22.38
CA ASP A 44 -13.13 27.39 21.93
C ASP A 44 -12.83 26.32 20.88
N THR A 45 -13.76 25.36 20.71
CA THR A 45 -13.63 24.29 19.74
C THR A 45 -14.79 24.33 18.73
N LEU A 46 -14.42 24.36 17.46
CA LEU A 46 -15.35 24.28 16.32
C LEU A 46 -15.40 22.82 15.84
N SER A 47 -16.16 21.97 16.52
CA SER A 47 -16.22 20.51 16.23
C SER A 47 -16.56 20.19 14.77
N GLY A 48 -17.37 21.02 14.08
CA GLY A 48 -17.67 20.85 12.65
C GLY A 48 -16.46 20.93 11.71
N ARG A 49 -15.32 21.44 12.19
CA ARG A 49 -14.05 21.49 11.46
C ARG A 49 -13.09 20.36 11.86
N CYS A 50 -13.40 19.61 12.92
CA CYS A 50 -12.56 18.50 13.38
C CYS A 50 -12.64 17.33 12.40
N VAL A 51 -11.47 16.79 12.05
CA VAL A 51 -11.34 15.63 11.14
C VAL A 51 -10.84 14.36 11.85
N GLY A 52 -10.81 14.34 13.19
CA GLY A 52 -10.38 13.18 13.98
C GLY A 52 -8.91 12.78 13.78
N CYS A 53 -8.02 13.72 13.52
CA CYS A 53 -6.60 13.40 13.31
C CYS A 53 -5.80 13.23 14.62
N HIS A 54 -6.39 13.50 15.80
CA HIS A 54 -5.83 13.38 17.15
C HIS A 54 -4.52 14.16 17.40
N PHE A 55 -4.11 15.04 16.47
CA PHE A 55 -2.84 15.76 16.61
C PHE A 55 -2.85 16.72 17.81
N CYS A 56 -3.93 17.48 18.01
CA CYS A 56 -4.07 18.42 19.13
C CYS A 56 -4.07 17.70 20.50
N GLU A 57 -4.64 16.50 20.58
CA GLU A 57 -4.64 15.65 21.77
C GLU A 57 -3.22 15.17 22.09
N SER A 58 -2.49 14.67 21.06
CA SER A 58 -1.13 14.15 21.21
C SER A 58 -0.10 15.21 21.65
N PHE A 59 -0.34 16.48 21.30
CA PHE A 59 0.58 17.59 21.59
C PHE A 59 0.06 18.56 22.66
N CYS A 60 -1.05 18.24 23.33
CA CYS A 60 -1.50 19.04 24.46
C CYS A 60 -0.55 18.87 25.65
N PRO A 61 0.12 19.95 26.14
CA PRO A 61 1.13 19.82 27.20
C PRO A 61 0.55 19.37 28.54
N THR A 62 -0.74 19.59 28.75
CA THR A 62 -1.44 19.25 30.00
C THR A 62 -2.40 18.07 29.86
N GLY A 63 -2.51 17.48 28.67
CA GLY A 63 -3.49 16.42 28.41
C GLY A 63 -4.95 16.86 28.57
N ALA A 64 -5.26 18.15 28.35
CA ALA A 64 -6.59 18.72 28.53
C ALA A 64 -7.58 18.38 27.38
N LEU A 65 -7.12 17.77 26.30
CA LEU A 65 -7.96 17.51 25.10
C LEU A 65 -8.19 16.03 24.91
N THR A 66 -9.44 15.68 24.55
CA THR A 66 -9.83 14.35 24.10
C THR A 66 -10.66 14.49 22.83
N VAL A 67 -10.26 13.78 21.78
CA VAL A 67 -10.99 13.72 20.50
C VAL A 67 -11.75 12.40 20.45
N ARG A 68 -13.07 12.46 20.29
CA ARG A 68 -13.93 11.29 20.21
C ARG A 68 -14.80 11.31 18.96
N GLN A 69 -15.18 10.14 18.50
CA GLN A 69 -16.25 10.05 17.52
C GLN A 69 -17.53 10.62 18.11
N ASN A 70 -18.25 11.46 17.38
CA ASN A 70 -19.50 12.02 17.84
C ASN A 70 -20.57 10.91 17.91
N PRO A 71 -21.18 10.63 19.07
CA PRO A 71 -22.26 9.69 19.13
C PRO A 71 -23.41 10.18 18.25
N SER A 72 -24.06 9.24 17.55
CA SER A 72 -25.15 9.58 16.65
C SER A 72 -26.27 10.33 17.38
N GLN A 73 -26.60 11.50 16.90
CA GLN A 73 -27.71 12.33 17.41
C GLN A 73 -29.00 12.20 16.58
N ILE A 74 -28.95 11.40 15.52
CA ILE A 74 -30.06 11.17 14.61
C ILE A 74 -30.53 9.73 14.68
N ARG A 75 -31.81 9.53 14.43
CA ARG A 75 -32.37 8.17 14.36
C ARG A 75 -31.77 7.46 13.14
N GLN A 76 -31.15 6.33 13.39
CA GLN A 76 -30.59 5.46 12.35
C GLN A 76 -31.26 4.09 12.37
N ASN A 77 -31.07 3.35 11.30
CA ASN A 77 -31.51 1.97 11.15
C ASN A 77 -30.47 1.20 10.30
N ALA A 78 -30.74 -0.07 10.03
CA ALA A 78 -29.82 -0.92 9.30
C ALA A 78 -29.47 -0.39 7.89
N ASN A 79 -30.36 0.36 7.24
CA ASN A 79 -30.18 0.90 5.89
C ASN A 79 -29.63 2.33 5.89
N TRP A 80 -29.89 3.10 6.95
CA TRP A 80 -29.56 4.52 7.04
C TRP A 80 -28.77 4.79 8.32
N ASN A 81 -27.46 4.81 8.23
CA ASN A 81 -26.58 5.24 9.32
C ASN A 81 -26.21 6.71 9.18
N GLN A 82 -25.56 7.28 10.20
CA GLN A 82 -25.19 8.69 10.24
C GLN A 82 -24.28 9.09 9.07
N GLN A 83 -23.36 8.22 8.65
CA GLN A 83 -22.46 8.48 7.54
C GLN A 83 -23.21 8.63 6.22
N MET A 84 -24.16 7.73 5.94
CA MET A 84 -24.99 7.79 4.73
C MET A 84 -25.84 9.06 4.68
N LEU A 85 -26.46 9.41 5.80
CA LEU A 85 -27.23 10.66 5.91
C LEU A 85 -26.36 11.90 5.70
N THR A 86 -25.15 11.89 6.27
CA THR A 86 -24.17 12.96 6.09
C THR A 86 -23.72 13.09 4.62
N TRP A 87 -23.48 11.97 3.95
CA TRP A 87 -23.12 11.97 2.53
C TRP A 87 -24.21 12.55 1.65
N VAL A 88 -25.44 12.09 1.82
CA VAL A 88 -26.60 12.60 1.08
C VAL A 88 -26.79 14.10 1.31
N ALA A 89 -26.70 14.56 2.56
CA ALA A 89 -26.82 15.97 2.90
C ALA A 89 -25.71 16.82 2.23
N LYS A 90 -24.44 16.37 2.29
CA LYS A 90 -23.32 17.06 1.62
C LYS A 90 -23.49 17.11 0.10
N GLN A 91 -23.95 16.03 -0.52
CA GLN A 91 -24.21 15.98 -1.96
C GLN A 91 -25.38 16.90 -2.35
N ALA A 92 -26.44 16.94 -1.53
CA ALA A 92 -27.58 17.84 -1.75
C ALA A 92 -27.20 19.34 -1.64
N GLU A 93 -26.24 19.68 -0.78
CA GLU A 93 -25.72 21.05 -0.67
C GLU A 93 -24.77 21.44 -1.80
N THR A 94 -23.92 20.52 -2.27
CA THR A 94 -22.82 20.85 -3.18
C THR A 94 -23.07 20.44 -4.62
N GLY A 95 -23.96 19.49 -4.88
CA GLY A 95 -24.16 18.87 -6.19
C GLY A 95 -22.93 18.06 -6.67
N GLY A 96 -21.93 17.87 -5.82
CA GLY A 96 -20.64 17.30 -6.19
C GLY A 96 -20.41 15.86 -5.74
N VAL A 97 -19.43 15.22 -6.36
CA VAL A 97 -18.93 13.90 -5.96
C VAL A 97 -18.06 14.04 -4.71
N LEU A 98 -18.36 13.26 -3.68
CA LEU A 98 -17.57 13.25 -2.44
C LEU A 98 -16.20 12.62 -2.68
N LEU A 99 -15.15 13.30 -2.26
CA LEU A 99 -13.78 12.79 -2.27
C LEU A 99 -13.37 12.23 -0.90
N THR A 100 -12.48 11.26 -0.92
CA THR A 100 -11.90 10.64 0.26
C THR A 100 -10.46 10.20 0.00
N GLY A 101 -9.75 9.85 1.06
CA GLY A 101 -8.42 9.23 0.99
C GLY A 101 -8.42 7.82 1.59
N MET A 102 -7.27 7.20 1.63
CA MET A 102 -7.03 5.85 2.15
C MET A 102 -7.81 4.75 1.41
N GLY A 103 -8.01 3.59 2.00
CA GLY A 103 -8.72 2.46 1.39
C GLY A 103 -10.19 2.37 1.80
N CYS A 104 -10.89 1.38 1.26
CA CYS A 104 -12.30 1.09 1.54
C CYS A 104 -12.52 0.84 3.05
N ASP A 105 -13.53 1.49 3.60
CA ASP A 105 -13.95 1.41 5.01
C ASP A 105 -15.33 0.75 5.20
N GLN A 106 -15.89 0.18 4.12
CA GLN A 106 -17.15 -0.55 4.19
C GLN A 106 -16.96 -1.91 4.89
N PRO A 107 -18.00 -2.43 5.55
CA PRO A 107 -17.93 -3.67 6.34
C PRO A 107 -17.98 -4.93 5.46
N PHE A 108 -17.18 -4.97 4.40
CA PHE A 108 -17.01 -6.20 3.62
C PHE A 108 -16.15 -7.21 4.40
N PRO A 109 -16.38 -8.51 4.20
CA PRO A 109 -15.56 -9.54 4.83
C PRO A 109 -14.06 -9.32 4.55
N ILE A 110 -13.26 -9.44 5.59
CA ILE A 110 -11.79 -9.47 5.48
C ILE A 110 -11.40 -10.94 5.52
N TYR A 111 -11.12 -11.51 4.36
CA TYR A 111 -10.87 -12.95 4.25
C TYR A 111 -9.63 -13.41 5.03
N TRP A 112 -8.64 -12.52 5.28
CA TRP A 112 -7.53 -12.83 6.18
C TRP A 112 -7.99 -13.31 7.56
N ASP A 113 -9.10 -12.77 8.08
CA ASP A 113 -9.63 -13.11 9.40
C ASP A 113 -10.36 -14.47 9.41
N HIS A 114 -10.69 -14.99 8.23
CA HIS A 114 -11.34 -16.28 7.99
C HIS A 114 -10.36 -17.39 7.59
N ILE A 115 -9.07 -17.10 7.52
CA ILE A 115 -8.01 -18.06 7.15
C ILE A 115 -7.11 -18.30 8.35
N LEU A 116 -6.89 -19.55 8.68
CA LEU A 116 -5.98 -20.00 9.74
C LEU A 116 -4.76 -20.70 9.13
N LEU A 117 -3.64 -20.64 9.84
CA LEU A 117 -2.42 -21.39 9.51
C LEU A 117 -2.45 -22.76 10.22
N ASN A 118 -2.03 -23.80 9.52
CA ASN A 118 -1.85 -25.13 10.13
C ASN A 118 -0.60 -25.15 10.99
N ALA A 119 -0.71 -25.72 12.18
CA ALA A 119 0.45 -26.00 13.02
C ALA A 119 1.26 -27.18 12.48
N SER A 120 2.50 -27.28 12.93
CA SER A 120 3.38 -28.44 12.72
C SER A 120 2.76 -29.72 13.32
N GLN A 121 3.19 -30.86 12.79
CA GLN A 121 2.76 -32.17 13.23
C GLN A 121 3.96 -33.09 13.40
N VAL A 122 3.75 -34.38 13.80
CA VAL A 122 4.82 -35.36 14.04
C VAL A 122 5.73 -35.52 12.82
N THR A 123 5.17 -35.51 11.62
CA THR A 123 5.94 -35.66 10.37
C THR A 123 6.62 -34.37 9.90
N ASN A 124 6.26 -33.25 10.46
CA ASN A 124 6.83 -31.94 10.20
C ASN A 124 6.89 -31.16 11.53
N PRO A 125 7.91 -31.46 12.39
CA PRO A 125 7.98 -30.89 13.72
C PRO A 125 8.19 -29.39 13.70
N SER A 126 7.81 -28.72 14.78
CA SER A 126 8.07 -27.29 14.95
C SER A 126 9.57 -26.97 14.98
N ILE A 127 9.90 -25.78 14.54
CA ILE A 127 11.25 -25.22 14.49
C ILE A 127 11.32 -24.07 15.47
N ASP A 128 12.35 -24.00 16.29
CA ASP A 128 12.57 -22.85 17.18
C ASP A 128 13.34 -21.75 16.41
N PRO A 129 12.70 -20.61 16.07
CA PRO A 129 13.33 -19.55 15.28
C PRO A 129 14.48 -18.85 16.02
N LEU A 130 14.61 -19.03 17.33
CA LEU A 130 15.72 -18.50 18.13
C LEU A 130 16.97 -19.37 18.08
N ARG A 131 16.83 -20.64 17.70
CA ARG A 131 17.91 -21.61 17.69
C ARG A 131 18.31 -22.09 16.31
N GLU A 132 17.36 -22.06 15.38
CA GLU A 132 17.55 -22.60 14.03
C GLU A 132 17.48 -21.48 12.98
N PRO A 133 18.29 -21.54 11.91
CA PRO A 133 18.29 -20.54 10.87
C PRO A 133 16.99 -20.58 10.09
N MET A 134 16.36 -19.41 9.91
CA MET A 134 15.14 -19.25 9.13
C MET A 134 15.35 -18.24 8.01
N GLU A 135 15.01 -18.63 6.79
CA GLU A 135 15.24 -17.84 5.59
C GLU A 135 13.97 -17.09 5.17
N LEU A 136 14.02 -15.76 5.19
CA LEU A 136 12.93 -14.89 4.72
C LEU A 136 13.23 -14.21 3.37
N ARG A 137 14.45 -14.34 2.85
CA ARG A 137 14.83 -13.70 1.59
C ARG A 137 13.93 -14.18 0.45
N THR A 138 13.51 -13.22 -0.33
CA THR A 138 12.60 -13.43 -1.46
C THR A 138 13.16 -12.75 -2.69
N TYR A 139 12.93 -13.34 -3.85
CA TYR A 139 13.46 -12.88 -5.13
C TYR A 139 12.30 -12.48 -6.05
N ILE A 140 12.30 -11.24 -6.50
CA ILE A 140 11.28 -10.70 -7.41
C ILE A 140 11.87 -10.57 -8.81
N GLY A 141 11.25 -11.26 -9.75
CA GLY A 141 11.65 -11.32 -11.14
C GLY A 141 11.30 -12.68 -11.77
N ARG A 142 11.64 -12.83 -13.03
CA ARG A 142 11.47 -14.07 -13.75
C ARG A 142 12.41 -15.15 -13.21
N LYS A 143 11.92 -16.33 -12.90
CA LYS A 143 12.71 -17.48 -12.51
C LYS A 143 13.13 -18.25 -13.77
N PRO A 144 14.34 -18.83 -13.82
CA PRO A 144 14.76 -19.61 -14.98
C PRO A 144 13.94 -20.90 -15.06
N ASP A 145 13.65 -21.34 -16.28
CA ASP A 145 12.92 -22.60 -16.51
C ASP A 145 13.72 -23.81 -16.00
N ARG A 146 15.05 -23.72 -16.09
CA ARG A 146 15.99 -24.70 -15.55
C ARG A 146 17.30 -24.04 -15.17
N LEU A 147 17.99 -24.64 -14.20
CA LEU A 147 19.37 -24.31 -13.85
C LEU A 147 20.31 -25.30 -14.56
N GLU A 148 21.23 -24.79 -15.36
CA GLU A 148 22.29 -25.58 -15.97
C GLU A 148 23.60 -25.37 -15.21
N LEU A 149 24.17 -26.44 -14.70
CA LEU A 149 25.44 -26.41 -14.01
C LEU A 149 26.57 -26.61 -15.03
N ALA A 150 27.64 -25.82 -14.89
CA ALA A 150 28.85 -26.04 -15.66
C ALA A 150 29.48 -27.37 -15.18
N GLY A 151 29.63 -28.31 -16.09
CA GLY A 151 30.32 -29.57 -15.79
C GLY A 151 31.80 -29.31 -15.49
N GLY A 152 32.30 -29.81 -14.38
CA GLY A 152 33.69 -29.75 -13.97
C GLY A 152 33.87 -30.22 -12.53
N SER A 153 34.63 -31.28 -12.32
CA SER A 153 35.07 -31.79 -11.03
C SER A 153 36.13 -30.90 -10.41
N ASP A 154 35.87 -29.60 -10.20
CA ASP A 154 36.78 -28.74 -9.43
C ASP A 154 36.47 -28.97 -7.94
N GLN A 155 37.24 -29.83 -7.33
CA GLN A 155 37.25 -30.06 -5.89
C GLN A 155 37.47 -28.74 -5.18
N GLY A 156 36.43 -28.21 -4.52
CA GLY A 156 36.51 -27.03 -3.63
C GLY A 156 35.96 -25.71 -4.14
N LYS A 157 35.52 -25.56 -5.40
CA LYS A 157 34.81 -24.37 -5.90
C LYS A 157 33.33 -24.70 -6.07
N GLY A 158 32.45 -23.94 -5.40
CA GLY A 158 31.00 -24.14 -5.47
C GLY A 158 30.46 -24.26 -6.90
N ALA A 159 29.30 -24.90 -7.06
CA ALA A 159 28.63 -25.09 -8.36
C ALA A 159 28.49 -23.77 -9.11
N ARG A 160 28.96 -23.73 -10.37
CA ARG A 160 28.81 -22.56 -11.24
C ARG A 160 27.63 -22.78 -12.19
N LEU A 161 26.81 -21.74 -12.36
CA LEU A 161 25.76 -21.75 -13.37
C LEU A 161 26.35 -21.52 -14.77
N LYS A 162 25.90 -22.34 -15.72
CA LYS A 162 26.24 -22.19 -17.13
C LYS A 162 25.36 -21.15 -17.82
N ASN A 163 24.08 -21.10 -17.43
CA ASN A 163 23.12 -20.14 -17.97
C ASN A 163 23.15 -18.82 -17.19
N LYS A 164 22.97 -17.70 -17.91
CA LYS A 164 22.82 -16.37 -17.33
C LYS A 164 21.42 -16.26 -16.70
N LEU A 165 21.35 -15.91 -15.42
CA LEU A 165 20.09 -15.56 -14.77
C LEU A 165 19.68 -14.14 -15.13
N GLU A 166 18.38 -13.94 -15.33
CA GLU A 166 17.82 -12.60 -15.43
C GLU A 166 17.97 -11.85 -14.10
N LYS A 167 18.00 -10.52 -14.15
CA LYS A 167 18.13 -9.70 -12.96
C LYS A 167 16.87 -9.84 -12.10
N GLN A 168 17.08 -9.96 -10.81
CA GLN A 168 16.03 -10.06 -9.80
C GLN A 168 16.28 -9.06 -8.69
N LEU A 169 15.20 -8.58 -8.06
CA LEU A 169 15.28 -7.84 -6.81
C LEU A 169 15.41 -8.84 -5.66
N VAL A 170 16.31 -8.57 -4.72
CA VAL A 170 16.49 -9.38 -3.52
C VAL A 170 15.95 -8.63 -2.32
N LEU A 171 14.96 -9.20 -1.66
CA LEU A 171 14.34 -8.66 -0.45
C LEU A 171 14.78 -9.48 0.77
N GLN A 172 15.13 -8.82 1.87
CA GLN A 172 15.46 -9.50 3.14
C GLN A 172 14.22 -10.13 3.82
N THR A 173 13.03 -9.65 3.48
CA THR A 173 11.72 -10.15 3.89
C THR A 173 10.75 -9.93 2.74
N PRO A 174 9.66 -10.72 2.59
CA PRO A 174 8.72 -10.58 1.47
C PRO A 174 7.82 -9.34 1.56
N ILE A 175 8.36 -8.20 2.00
CA ILE A 175 7.62 -6.96 2.24
C ILE A 175 8.28 -5.79 1.50
N LEU A 176 7.49 -5.04 0.74
CA LEU A 176 7.89 -3.80 0.05
C LEU A 176 6.99 -2.64 0.48
N PHE A 177 7.49 -1.42 0.39
CA PHE A 177 6.66 -0.23 0.55
C PHE A 177 5.92 0.09 -0.75
N SER A 178 4.60 0.24 -0.64
CA SER A 178 3.67 0.46 -1.76
C SER A 178 3.96 1.76 -2.52
N ALA A 179 3.45 1.84 -3.74
CA ALA A 179 3.56 3.01 -4.60
C ALA A 179 2.89 4.25 -3.97
N MET A 180 3.71 5.17 -3.49
CA MET A 180 3.29 6.43 -2.87
C MET A 180 4.15 7.57 -3.43
N SER A 181 3.56 8.39 -4.30
CA SER A 181 4.30 9.40 -5.07
C SER A 181 4.55 10.69 -4.30
N TYR A 182 5.71 11.30 -4.55
CA TYR A 182 5.97 12.68 -4.14
C TYR A 182 4.91 13.62 -4.76
N GLY A 183 4.38 14.51 -3.94
CA GLY A 183 3.21 15.33 -4.24
C GLY A 183 1.92 14.73 -3.64
N SER A 184 1.70 13.43 -3.73
CA SER A 184 0.63 12.76 -2.98
C SER A 184 0.95 12.71 -1.48
N ILE A 185 2.16 12.29 -1.15
CA ILE A 185 2.76 12.40 0.18
C ILE A 185 3.93 13.41 0.17
N SER A 186 4.34 13.88 1.34
CA SER A 186 5.43 14.85 1.48
C SER A 186 6.79 14.25 1.12
N LEU A 187 7.75 15.12 0.80
CA LEU A 187 9.13 14.70 0.56
C LEU A 187 9.72 14.01 1.80
N ASN A 188 9.40 14.48 3.00
CA ASN A 188 9.87 13.86 4.24
C ASN A 188 9.31 12.44 4.44
N ALA A 189 8.07 12.18 4.04
CA ALA A 189 7.51 10.83 4.03
C ALA A 189 8.20 9.94 2.98
N CYS A 190 8.44 10.45 1.76
CA CYS A 190 9.19 9.73 0.74
C CYS A 190 10.62 9.39 1.20
N LYS A 191 11.32 10.35 1.81
CA LYS A 191 12.67 10.13 2.38
C LYS A 191 12.66 9.07 3.47
N SER A 192 11.65 9.08 4.35
CA SER A 192 11.51 8.05 5.40
C SER A 192 11.38 6.66 4.81
N LEU A 193 10.55 6.50 3.78
CA LEU A 193 10.32 5.22 3.08
C LEU A 193 11.57 4.75 2.32
N ALA A 194 12.22 5.65 1.57
CA ALA A 194 13.41 5.33 0.79
C ALA A 194 14.60 4.97 1.68
N TRP A 195 14.80 5.71 2.76
CA TRP A 195 15.85 5.43 3.76
C TRP A 195 15.60 4.09 4.45
N ALA A 196 14.38 3.85 4.93
CA ALA A 196 14.02 2.57 5.56
C ALA A 196 14.18 1.39 4.59
N ALA A 197 13.81 1.53 3.32
CA ALA A 197 13.99 0.51 2.31
C ALA A 197 15.46 0.16 2.11
N SER A 198 16.32 1.18 2.02
CA SER A 198 17.76 1.01 1.87
C SER A 198 18.43 0.39 3.10
N GLU A 199 18.06 0.85 4.31
CA GLU A 199 18.63 0.34 5.55
C GLU A 199 18.22 -1.11 5.85
N PHE A 200 16.97 -1.46 5.55
CA PHE A 200 16.44 -2.79 5.83
C PHE A 200 16.76 -3.83 4.75
N GLY A 201 17.05 -3.39 3.52
CA GLY A 201 17.26 -4.29 2.38
C GLY A 201 15.93 -4.73 1.71
N THR A 202 15.04 -3.77 1.51
CA THR A 202 13.82 -3.92 0.71
C THR A 202 13.69 -2.76 -0.29
N PHE A 203 12.49 -2.56 -0.86
CA PHE A 203 12.27 -1.53 -1.88
C PHE A 203 11.08 -0.65 -1.55
N TYR A 204 11.19 0.62 -1.93
CA TYR A 204 10.11 1.59 -1.94
C TYR A 204 9.68 1.87 -3.38
N ASN A 205 8.40 1.73 -3.68
CA ASN A 205 7.85 2.12 -4.97
C ASN A 205 7.50 3.61 -4.94
N THR A 206 8.14 4.39 -5.82
CA THR A 206 8.00 5.85 -5.84
C THR A 206 6.67 6.33 -6.43
N GLY A 207 5.85 5.43 -6.97
CA GLY A 207 4.59 5.80 -7.63
C GLY A 207 4.80 6.57 -8.93
N GLU A 208 3.72 7.14 -9.46
CA GLU A 208 3.65 7.78 -10.78
C GLU A 208 4.08 9.25 -10.82
N GLY A 209 4.73 9.76 -9.80
CA GLY A 209 5.05 11.18 -9.65
C GLY A 209 6.45 11.60 -10.08
N GLY A 210 7.18 10.79 -10.82
CA GLY A 210 8.60 11.02 -11.06
C GLY A 210 9.45 10.70 -9.82
N LEU A 211 10.72 11.09 -9.85
CA LEU A 211 11.66 10.90 -8.75
C LEU A 211 12.26 12.24 -8.34
N HIS A 212 12.00 12.67 -7.10
CA HIS A 212 12.62 13.88 -6.57
C HIS A 212 14.13 13.70 -6.46
N ARG A 213 14.93 14.75 -6.76
CA ARG A 213 16.41 14.73 -6.75
C ARG A 213 17.01 14.13 -5.48
N ASP A 214 16.43 14.39 -4.32
CA ASP A 214 16.90 13.89 -3.02
C ASP A 214 16.67 12.39 -2.82
N LEU A 215 15.92 11.73 -3.72
CA LEU A 215 15.65 10.30 -3.68
C LEU A 215 16.57 9.50 -4.62
N TYR A 216 17.29 10.15 -5.54
CA TYR A 216 18.23 9.47 -6.43
C TYR A 216 19.32 8.67 -5.70
N PRO A 217 19.86 9.13 -4.54
CA PRO A 217 20.80 8.32 -3.76
C PRO A 217 20.26 6.96 -3.29
N TYR A 218 18.93 6.81 -3.20
CA TYR A 218 18.25 5.57 -2.82
C TYR A 218 17.77 4.76 -4.03
N GLY A 219 18.19 5.11 -5.25
CA GLY A 219 17.74 4.49 -6.49
C GLY A 219 17.87 2.96 -6.50
N ALA A 220 18.96 2.43 -5.93
CA ALA A 220 19.18 0.99 -5.79
C ALA A 220 18.12 0.24 -4.97
N ASN A 221 17.34 0.98 -4.15
CA ASN A 221 16.27 0.44 -3.32
C ASN A 221 14.90 1.06 -3.69
N THR A 222 14.75 1.57 -4.90
CA THR A 222 13.47 2.11 -5.39
C THR A 222 12.98 1.36 -6.62
N ILE A 223 11.65 1.24 -6.72
CA ILE A 223 10.95 0.83 -7.93
C ILE A 223 10.28 2.07 -8.50
N VAL A 224 10.59 2.41 -9.74
CA VAL A 224 10.03 3.59 -10.42
C VAL A 224 8.84 3.21 -11.28
N GLN A 225 7.83 4.07 -11.36
CA GLN A 225 6.57 3.75 -12.02
C GLN A 225 6.39 4.50 -13.34
N VAL A 226 5.84 3.81 -14.33
CA VAL A 226 5.42 4.37 -15.63
C VAL A 226 3.90 4.21 -15.72
N ALA A 227 3.17 5.31 -15.47
CA ALA A 227 1.71 5.34 -15.58
C ALA A 227 1.26 5.97 -16.90
N SER A 228 -0.05 6.00 -17.17
CA SER A 228 -0.62 6.58 -18.40
C SER A 228 -0.27 8.06 -18.59
N GLY A 229 -0.16 8.84 -17.50
CA GLY A 229 0.21 10.26 -17.56
C GLY A 229 1.69 10.53 -17.83
N ARG A 230 2.57 9.54 -17.75
CA ARG A 230 4.03 9.65 -17.99
C ARG A 230 4.71 10.76 -17.18
N PHE A 231 4.19 11.16 -16.02
CA PHE A 231 4.73 12.25 -15.20
C PHE A 231 6.19 11.97 -14.76
N GLY A 232 7.10 12.87 -15.13
CA GLY A 232 8.50 12.79 -14.77
C GLY A 232 9.26 11.60 -15.35
N VAL A 233 8.74 10.94 -16.40
CA VAL A 233 9.40 9.80 -17.03
C VAL A 233 10.43 10.25 -18.03
N HIS A 234 11.71 10.00 -17.75
CA HIS A 234 12.85 10.26 -18.63
C HIS A 234 13.96 9.22 -18.39
N MET A 235 15.00 9.22 -19.23
CA MET A 235 16.04 8.18 -19.20
C MET A 235 16.79 8.05 -17.88
N GLU A 236 17.11 9.17 -17.21
CA GLU A 236 17.79 9.13 -15.91
C GLU A 236 16.90 8.54 -14.83
N TYR A 237 15.60 8.90 -14.84
CA TYR A 237 14.58 8.34 -13.96
C TYR A 237 14.50 6.82 -14.12
N LEU A 238 14.38 6.30 -15.35
CA LEU A 238 14.31 4.87 -15.62
C LEU A 238 15.59 4.14 -15.17
N LYS A 239 16.76 4.77 -15.36
CA LYS A 239 18.04 4.19 -14.93
C LYS A 239 18.29 4.28 -13.43
N ALA A 240 17.67 5.22 -12.72
CA ALA A 240 17.85 5.39 -11.28
C ALA A 240 17.24 4.25 -10.47
N GLY A 241 16.01 3.81 -10.78
CA GLY A 241 15.33 2.75 -10.05
C GLY A 241 15.97 1.37 -10.20
N ALA A 242 15.79 0.50 -9.24
CA ALA A 242 16.21 -0.91 -9.29
C ALA A 242 15.32 -1.75 -10.21
N ALA A 243 14.05 -1.37 -10.37
CA ALA A 243 13.08 -1.96 -11.28
C ALA A 243 12.12 -0.90 -11.79
N ILE A 244 11.36 -1.24 -12.83
CA ILE A 244 10.31 -0.40 -13.42
C ILE A 244 8.97 -1.11 -13.28
N GLU A 245 7.92 -0.39 -12.87
CA GLU A 245 6.56 -0.90 -12.80
C GLU A 245 5.64 -0.07 -13.72
N ILE A 246 5.05 -0.71 -14.72
CA ILE A 246 3.99 -0.12 -15.56
C ILE A 246 2.70 -0.16 -14.75
N LYS A 247 2.09 1.00 -14.50
CA LYS A 247 0.84 1.07 -13.73
C LYS A 247 -0.36 1.16 -14.68
N ILE A 248 -1.15 0.10 -14.73
CA ILE A 248 -2.45 0.06 -15.45
C ILE A 248 -3.58 0.51 -14.51
N GLY A 249 -3.53 0.11 -13.23
CA GLY A 249 -4.57 0.42 -12.25
C GLY A 249 -4.11 0.37 -10.81
N GLN A 250 -5.04 0.63 -9.89
CA GLN A 250 -4.81 0.57 -8.45
C GLN A 250 -6.09 0.17 -7.71
N GLY A 251 -5.96 -0.53 -6.58
CA GLY A 251 -7.08 -1.13 -5.84
C GLY A 251 -8.07 -0.13 -5.24
N ALA A 252 -7.61 1.08 -4.89
CA ALA A 252 -8.49 2.11 -4.31
C ALA A 252 -9.47 2.74 -5.30
N LYS A 253 -9.18 2.69 -6.59
CA LYS A 253 -10.02 3.29 -7.65
C LYS A 253 -9.82 2.59 -9.00
N PRO A 254 -10.27 1.33 -9.12
CA PRO A 254 -10.21 0.60 -10.38
C PRO A 254 -10.95 1.33 -11.50
N GLY A 255 -10.43 1.28 -12.72
CA GLY A 255 -11.03 1.93 -13.88
C GLY A 255 -10.92 3.45 -13.93
N ILE A 256 -10.26 4.06 -12.94
CA ILE A 256 -9.99 5.51 -12.91
C ILE A 256 -8.48 5.73 -12.81
N GLY A 257 -7.97 6.73 -13.49
CA GLY A 257 -6.56 7.10 -13.45
C GLY A 257 -6.13 7.77 -12.15
N GLY A 258 -4.85 8.15 -12.08
CA GLY A 258 -4.29 8.92 -10.97
C GLY A 258 -4.81 10.34 -10.96
N HIS A 259 -4.97 10.90 -9.75
CA HIS A 259 -5.36 12.30 -9.57
C HIS A 259 -4.53 12.90 -8.43
N LEU A 260 -3.82 13.98 -8.72
CA LEU A 260 -3.20 14.85 -7.73
C LEU A 260 -3.83 16.24 -7.86
N PRO A 261 -4.55 16.72 -6.83
CA PRO A 261 -5.15 18.06 -6.85
C PRO A 261 -4.10 19.16 -7.00
N GLY A 262 -4.46 20.21 -7.75
CA GLY A 262 -3.57 21.33 -8.07
C GLY A 262 -3.03 22.06 -6.85
N GLU A 263 -3.78 22.11 -5.74
CA GLU A 263 -3.34 22.69 -4.47
C GLU A 263 -2.10 22.01 -3.88
N LYS A 264 -1.77 20.78 -4.34
CA LYS A 264 -0.56 20.04 -3.96
C LYS A 264 0.57 20.17 -4.97
N VAL A 265 0.35 20.88 -6.09
CA VAL A 265 1.35 21.04 -7.15
C VAL A 265 2.07 22.36 -6.95
N ASP A 266 3.05 22.37 -6.04
CA ASP A 266 4.01 23.46 -5.85
C ASP A 266 5.13 23.43 -6.92
N GLU A 267 6.11 24.32 -6.84
CA GLU A 267 7.22 24.39 -7.78
C GLU A 267 8.07 23.12 -7.83
N GLU A 268 8.33 22.49 -6.68
CA GLU A 268 9.15 21.28 -6.62
C GLU A 268 8.39 20.05 -7.17
N VAL A 269 7.09 19.93 -6.88
CA VAL A 269 6.23 18.89 -7.46
C VAL A 269 6.08 19.10 -8.97
N SER A 270 5.87 20.36 -9.40
CA SER A 270 5.80 20.76 -10.81
C SER A 270 7.06 20.33 -11.56
N ARG A 271 8.24 20.66 -11.02
CA ARG A 271 9.54 20.30 -11.60
C ARG A 271 9.73 18.78 -11.66
N THR A 272 9.39 18.07 -10.60
CA THR A 272 9.56 16.61 -10.50
C THR A 272 8.63 15.86 -11.46
N ARG A 273 7.39 16.33 -11.61
CA ARG A 273 6.38 15.71 -12.47
C ARG A 273 6.38 16.21 -13.90
N MET A 274 7.09 17.30 -14.18
CA MET A 274 7.13 18.00 -15.48
C MET A 274 5.74 18.48 -15.92
N ILE A 275 5.01 19.14 -15.00
CA ILE A 275 3.66 19.71 -15.19
C ILE A 275 3.63 21.15 -14.68
N PRO A 276 2.70 22.02 -15.14
CA PRO A 276 2.57 23.39 -14.62
C PRO A 276 2.20 23.44 -13.14
N VAL A 277 2.68 24.47 -12.42
CA VAL A 277 2.32 24.72 -11.01
C VAL A 277 0.82 24.98 -10.89
N GLY A 278 0.20 24.47 -9.84
CA GLY A 278 -1.21 24.72 -9.50
C GLY A 278 -2.22 24.01 -10.40
N THR A 279 -1.78 23.16 -11.34
CA THR A 279 -2.69 22.40 -12.22
C THR A 279 -2.92 20.99 -11.67
N ASP A 280 -4.17 20.50 -11.83
CA ASP A 280 -4.48 19.09 -11.52
C ASP A 280 -3.67 18.16 -12.41
N ALA A 281 -2.97 17.20 -11.79
CA ALA A 281 -2.28 16.14 -12.50
C ALA A 281 -3.20 14.93 -12.63
N LEU A 282 -3.80 14.76 -13.80
CA LEU A 282 -4.68 13.65 -14.13
C LEU A 282 -3.96 12.64 -15.02
N SER A 283 -3.82 11.40 -14.53
CA SER A 283 -3.45 10.28 -15.40
C SER A 283 -4.72 9.74 -16.04
N PRO A 284 -4.82 9.64 -17.38
CA PRO A 284 -5.93 8.95 -18.02
C PRO A 284 -6.10 7.52 -17.51
N ALA A 285 -7.34 7.01 -17.47
CA ALA A 285 -7.57 5.62 -17.06
C ALA A 285 -6.84 4.63 -17.97
N PRO A 286 -6.99 4.64 -19.32
CA PRO A 286 -6.21 3.80 -20.21
C PRO A 286 -4.85 4.43 -20.55
N HIS A 287 -3.85 3.58 -20.79
CA HIS A 287 -2.67 4.00 -21.52
C HIS A 287 -3.06 4.16 -23.00
N HIS A 288 -2.73 5.31 -23.60
CA HIS A 288 -3.09 5.60 -25.00
C HIS A 288 -2.32 4.76 -26.01
N ASP A 289 -1.28 4.08 -25.58
CA ASP A 289 -0.39 3.23 -26.37
C ASP A 289 -0.59 1.71 -26.05
N ILE A 290 -1.59 1.34 -25.23
CA ILE A 290 -1.85 -0.06 -24.84
C ILE A 290 -3.34 -0.37 -25.02
N TYR A 291 -3.66 -1.11 -26.08
CA TYR A 291 -5.02 -1.60 -26.37
C TYR A 291 -5.09 -3.12 -26.48
N SER A 292 -3.93 -3.79 -26.41
CA SER A 292 -3.81 -5.24 -26.47
C SER A 292 -2.64 -5.74 -25.61
N ILE A 293 -2.52 -7.05 -25.45
CA ILE A 293 -1.37 -7.69 -24.81
C ILE A 293 -0.10 -7.47 -25.63
N GLU A 294 -0.22 -7.40 -26.94
CA GLU A 294 0.90 -7.11 -27.85
C GLU A 294 1.43 -5.70 -27.66
N ASP A 295 0.56 -4.71 -27.48
CA ASP A 295 0.96 -3.33 -27.19
C ASP A 295 1.67 -3.24 -25.83
N LEU A 296 1.15 -3.95 -24.83
CA LEU A 296 1.81 -4.04 -23.51
C LEU A 296 3.22 -4.65 -23.65
N ARG A 297 3.36 -5.70 -24.48
CA ARG A 297 4.66 -6.31 -24.77
C ARG A 297 5.61 -5.33 -25.41
N GLN A 298 5.15 -4.47 -26.31
CA GLN A 298 5.99 -3.43 -26.93
C GLN A 298 6.52 -2.46 -25.88
N LEU A 299 5.68 -2.00 -24.95
CA LEU A 299 6.11 -1.10 -23.88
C LEU A 299 7.11 -1.79 -22.92
N ILE A 300 6.84 -3.04 -22.52
CA ILE A 300 7.77 -3.82 -21.69
C ILE A 300 9.13 -3.95 -22.39
N TYR A 301 9.11 -4.30 -23.68
CA TYR A 301 10.32 -4.41 -24.47
C TYR A 301 11.09 -3.09 -24.54
N ALA A 302 10.42 -1.99 -24.84
CA ALA A 302 11.05 -0.66 -24.91
C ALA A 302 11.69 -0.24 -23.59
N LEU A 303 11.05 -0.55 -22.44
CA LEU A 303 11.61 -0.25 -21.12
C LEU A 303 12.82 -1.15 -20.78
N LYS A 304 12.79 -2.43 -21.17
CA LYS A 304 13.94 -3.33 -21.04
C LYS A 304 15.11 -2.86 -21.91
N GLU A 305 14.87 -2.48 -23.15
CA GLU A 305 15.88 -1.90 -24.06
C GLU A 305 16.49 -0.62 -23.47
N ALA A 306 15.64 0.31 -22.99
CA ALA A 306 16.08 1.57 -22.37
C ALA A 306 17.03 1.35 -21.17
N THR A 307 16.91 0.23 -20.48
CA THR A 307 17.75 -0.16 -19.34
C THR A 307 18.75 -1.27 -19.67
N ARG A 308 18.93 -1.60 -20.95
CA ARG A 308 19.85 -2.65 -21.42
C ARG A 308 19.61 -4.02 -20.76
N TYR A 309 18.33 -4.34 -20.48
CA TYR A 309 17.91 -5.56 -19.77
C TYR A 309 18.55 -5.74 -18.37
N GLU A 310 19.00 -4.64 -17.75
CA GLU A 310 19.62 -4.69 -16.43
C GLU A 310 18.59 -4.59 -15.30
N LYS A 311 17.33 -4.30 -15.62
CA LYS A 311 16.28 -4.08 -14.61
C LYS A 311 15.04 -4.90 -14.92
N PRO A 312 14.44 -5.54 -13.89
CA PRO A 312 13.12 -6.15 -14.02
C PRO A 312 12.06 -5.10 -14.38
N VAL A 313 11.13 -5.49 -15.27
CA VAL A 313 9.98 -4.68 -15.65
C VAL A 313 8.71 -5.43 -15.26
N GLY A 314 7.92 -4.83 -14.38
CA GLY A 314 6.65 -5.40 -13.92
C GLY A 314 5.45 -4.57 -14.36
N VAL A 315 4.25 -5.11 -14.08
CA VAL A 315 2.98 -4.45 -14.38
C VAL A 315 2.06 -4.51 -13.17
N LYS A 316 1.48 -3.37 -12.80
CA LYS A 316 0.50 -3.28 -11.71
C LYS A 316 -0.90 -3.15 -12.29
N ILE A 317 -1.79 -4.06 -11.86
CA ILE A 317 -3.20 -4.11 -12.22
C ILE A 317 -4.09 -4.05 -10.99
N SER A 318 -5.32 -3.55 -11.15
CA SER A 318 -6.35 -3.62 -10.10
C SER A 318 -6.93 -5.02 -10.01
N ALA A 319 -7.25 -5.46 -8.80
CA ALA A 319 -8.05 -6.65 -8.59
C ALA A 319 -9.51 -6.36 -8.95
N VAL A 320 -9.93 -6.82 -10.13
CA VAL A 320 -11.28 -6.70 -10.69
C VAL A 320 -11.71 -8.04 -11.29
N HIS A 321 -12.93 -8.11 -11.83
CA HIS A 321 -13.35 -9.28 -12.59
C HIS A 321 -12.30 -9.61 -13.69
N ASN A 322 -12.11 -10.88 -14.01
CA ASN A 322 -11.11 -11.35 -14.97
C ASN A 322 -9.63 -11.01 -14.61
N VAL A 323 -9.32 -10.70 -13.35
CA VAL A 323 -7.94 -10.42 -12.93
C VAL A 323 -6.96 -11.54 -13.28
N ALA A 324 -7.40 -12.80 -13.21
CA ALA A 324 -6.55 -13.96 -13.49
C ALA A 324 -6.14 -14.06 -14.98
N PRO A 325 -7.07 -14.03 -15.98
CA PRO A 325 -6.67 -13.99 -17.39
C PRO A 325 -5.90 -12.70 -17.75
N ILE A 326 -6.20 -11.55 -17.14
CA ILE A 326 -5.42 -10.31 -17.34
C ILE A 326 -3.98 -10.52 -16.85
N ALA A 327 -3.78 -11.08 -15.66
CA ALA A 327 -2.45 -11.40 -15.14
C ALA A 327 -1.70 -12.39 -16.05
N THR A 328 -2.38 -13.40 -16.60
CA THR A 328 -1.81 -14.30 -17.61
C THR A 328 -1.31 -13.53 -18.83
N GLY A 329 -2.13 -12.61 -19.37
CA GLY A 329 -1.74 -11.76 -20.49
C GLY A 329 -0.50 -10.92 -20.18
N VAL A 330 -0.43 -10.34 -18.97
CA VAL A 330 0.74 -9.57 -18.47
C VAL A 330 1.99 -10.45 -18.45
N VAL A 331 1.92 -11.66 -17.90
CA VAL A 331 3.07 -12.59 -17.84
C VAL A 331 3.49 -13.01 -19.26
N ARG A 332 2.55 -13.30 -20.15
CA ARG A 332 2.83 -13.65 -21.57
C ARG A 332 3.38 -12.46 -22.37
N ALA A 333 3.05 -11.22 -21.97
CA ALA A 333 3.68 -10.03 -22.55
C ALA A 333 5.15 -9.87 -22.16
N GLY A 334 5.66 -10.69 -21.23
CA GLY A 334 7.08 -10.71 -20.82
C GLY A 334 7.41 -9.86 -19.59
N ALA A 335 6.42 -9.54 -18.77
CA ALA A 335 6.65 -8.91 -17.47
C ALA A 335 7.42 -9.85 -16.54
N ASP A 336 8.35 -9.31 -15.75
CA ASP A 336 9.14 -10.05 -14.77
C ASP A 336 8.40 -10.21 -13.43
N PHE A 337 7.45 -9.30 -13.15
CA PHE A 337 6.53 -9.40 -12.01
C PHE A 337 5.19 -8.77 -12.33
N VAL A 338 4.15 -9.24 -11.66
CA VAL A 338 2.81 -8.65 -11.73
C VAL A 338 2.37 -8.27 -10.32
N THR A 339 1.94 -7.01 -10.15
CA THR A 339 1.38 -6.50 -8.90
C THR A 339 -0.15 -6.50 -9.00
N ILE A 340 -0.80 -7.19 -8.07
CA ILE A 340 -2.27 -7.24 -7.94
C ILE A 340 -2.67 -6.35 -6.77
N ASP A 341 -3.48 -5.31 -7.02
CA ASP A 341 -3.88 -4.34 -6.00
C ASP A 341 -5.40 -4.44 -5.71
N GLY A 342 -5.74 -4.89 -4.52
CA GLY A 342 -7.11 -5.24 -4.12
C GLY A 342 -7.94 -4.08 -3.57
N LEU A 343 -9.24 -4.31 -3.40
CA LEU A 343 -10.28 -3.37 -3.00
C LEU A 343 -9.93 -2.50 -1.79
N ARG A 344 -9.23 -3.03 -0.77
CA ARG A 344 -8.83 -2.30 0.43
C ARG A 344 -7.53 -1.49 0.28
N GLY A 345 -6.95 -1.47 -0.92
CA GLY A 345 -5.80 -0.62 -1.23
C GLY A 345 -6.06 0.85 -0.97
N GLY A 346 -5.02 1.57 -0.51
CA GLY A 346 -5.10 2.99 -0.19
C GLY A 346 -4.74 3.91 -1.35
N THR A 347 -5.19 5.17 -1.25
CA THR A 347 -4.83 6.25 -2.17
C THR A 347 -4.85 7.60 -1.48
N GLY A 348 -4.18 8.61 -2.07
CA GLY A 348 -4.24 9.99 -1.59
C GLY A 348 -5.55 10.71 -1.89
N ALA A 349 -6.20 10.37 -3.02
CA ALA A 349 -7.48 10.94 -3.42
C ALA A 349 -8.26 9.95 -4.29
N ALA A 350 -9.54 9.73 -3.97
CA ALA A 350 -10.47 8.96 -4.78
C ALA A 350 -11.91 9.44 -4.57
N PRO A 351 -12.79 9.29 -5.58
CA PRO A 351 -14.22 9.38 -5.36
C PRO A 351 -14.66 8.30 -4.36
N THR A 352 -15.40 8.69 -3.32
CA THR A 352 -15.85 7.77 -2.27
C THR A 352 -16.67 6.62 -2.83
N VAL A 353 -17.50 6.89 -3.84
CA VAL A 353 -18.34 5.89 -4.51
C VAL A 353 -17.51 4.81 -5.21
N ILE A 354 -16.40 5.16 -5.83
CA ILE A 354 -15.52 4.17 -6.49
C ILE A 354 -14.75 3.37 -5.44
N ARG A 355 -14.11 4.04 -4.49
CA ARG A 355 -13.33 3.40 -3.41
C ARG A 355 -14.12 2.32 -2.68
N ASN A 356 -15.42 2.56 -2.47
CA ASN A 356 -16.27 1.71 -1.64
C ASN A 356 -17.04 0.64 -2.41
N ASN A 357 -17.11 0.71 -3.74
CA ASN A 357 -18.01 -0.15 -4.52
C ASN A 357 -17.34 -0.88 -5.69
N VAL A 358 -16.09 -0.59 -6.01
CA VAL A 358 -15.44 -1.15 -7.20
C VAL A 358 -14.16 -1.90 -6.83
N GLY A 359 -14.05 -3.15 -7.30
CA GLY A 359 -12.93 -4.04 -7.06
C GLY A 359 -13.32 -5.31 -6.32
N ILE A 360 -12.36 -6.20 -6.14
CA ILE A 360 -12.50 -7.43 -5.36
C ILE A 360 -11.40 -7.53 -4.29
N PRO A 361 -11.64 -8.26 -3.19
CA PRO A 361 -10.65 -8.49 -2.15
C PRO A 361 -9.39 -9.15 -2.68
N ILE A 362 -8.24 -8.72 -2.17
CA ILE A 362 -6.93 -9.19 -2.64
C ILE A 362 -6.73 -10.68 -2.41
N GLU A 363 -7.29 -11.24 -1.34
CA GLU A 363 -7.18 -12.65 -0.98
C GLU A 363 -7.73 -13.55 -2.09
N LEU A 364 -8.94 -13.24 -2.57
CA LEU A 364 -9.57 -13.97 -3.68
C LEU A 364 -8.82 -13.77 -5.00
N ALA A 365 -8.34 -12.54 -5.24
CA ALA A 365 -7.61 -12.19 -6.45
C ALA A 365 -6.28 -12.93 -6.56
N ILE A 366 -5.47 -12.98 -5.48
CA ILE A 366 -4.18 -13.70 -5.48
C ILE A 366 -4.41 -15.19 -5.74
N ALA A 367 -5.37 -15.79 -5.01
CA ALA A 367 -5.65 -17.20 -5.15
C ALA A 367 -6.07 -17.57 -6.58
N ALA A 368 -6.93 -16.75 -7.21
CA ALA A 368 -7.36 -16.95 -8.60
C ALA A 368 -6.19 -16.78 -9.59
N VAL A 369 -5.34 -15.75 -9.40
CA VAL A 369 -4.18 -15.48 -10.27
C VAL A 369 -3.15 -16.62 -10.15
N ASP A 370 -2.75 -17.02 -8.94
CA ASP A 370 -1.78 -18.10 -8.74
C ASP A 370 -2.28 -19.41 -9.33
N SER A 371 -3.57 -19.75 -9.11
CA SER A 371 -4.19 -20.94 -9.69
C SER A 371 -4.13 -20.92 -11.22
N ARG A 372 -4.49 -19.79 -11.83
CA ARG A 372 -4.49 -19.66 -13.30
C ARG A 372 -3.08 -19.78 -13.88
N LEU A 373 -2.09 -19.07 -13.30
CA LEU A 373 -0.71 -19.13 -13.77
C LEU A 373 -0.11 -20.54 -13.64
N ARG A 374 -0.49 -21.29 -12.58
CA ARG A 374 -0.10 -22.72 -12.42
C ARG A 374 -0.75 -23.60 -13.46
N GLN A 375 -2.05 -23.45 -13.71
CA GLN A 375 -2.78 -24.22 -14.73
C GLN A 375 -2.19 -24.03 -16.13
N GLU A 376 -1.69 -22.83 -16.43
CA GLU A 376 -1.05 -22.51 -17.71
C GLU A 376 0.46 -22.85 -17.75
N GLY A 377 1.04 -23.34 -16.66
CA GLY A 377 2.47 -23.70 -16.59
C GLY A 377 3.43 -22.52 -16.60
N ILE A 378 2.95 -21.30 -16.38
CA ILE A 378 3.76 -20.06 -16.46
C ILE A 378 3.98 -19.35 -15.11
N ARG A 379 3.65 -20.00 -14.00
CA ARG A 379 3.72 -19.38 -12.67
C ARG A 379 5.13 -18.84 -12.31
N ASN A 380 6.17 -19.47 -12.81
CA ASN A 380 7.54 -19.07 -12.55
C ASN A 380 8.10 -18.04 -13.56
N HIS A 381 7.34 -17.71 -14.60
CA HIS A 381 7.77 -16.69 -15.58
C HIS A 381 7.66 -15.26 -15.04
N ALA A 382 6.93 -15.05 -13.93
CA ALA A 382 6.87 -13.77 -13.23
C ALA A 382 6.62 -13.98 -11.74
N SER A 383 7.10 -13.05 -10.93
CA SER A 383 6.71 -12.98 -9.52
C SER A 383 5.36 -12.30 -9.36
N VAL A 384 4.56 -12.72 -8.38
CA VAL A 384 3.27 -12.11 -8.02
C VAL A 384 3.44 -11.30 -6.75
N ILE A 385 3.21 -9.99 -6.82
CA ILE A 385 3.24 -9.09 -5.67
C ILE A 385 1.80 -8.72 -5.32
N ALA A 386 1.42 -8.93 -4.06
CA ALA A 386 0.09 -8.59 -3.57
C ALA A 386 0.07 -7.20 -2.92
N ALA A 387 -0.98 -6.42 -3.19
CA ALA A 387 -1.23 -5.13 -2.56
C ALA A 387 -2.72 -5.01 -2.19
N GLY A 388 -3.05 -4.20 -1.20
CA GLY A 388 -4.44 -3.90 -0.86
C GLY A 388 -4.84 -4.29 0.55
N GLY A 389 -4.46 -3.49 1.54
CA GLY A 389 -4.99 -3.57 2.91
C GLY A 389 -4.33 -4.60 3.81
N PHE A 390 -3.04 -4.87 3.65
CA PHE A 390 -2.27 -5.67 4.59
C PHE A 390 -2.09 -4.92 5.92
N ARG A 391 -2.45 -5.57 7.03
CA ARG A 391 -2.54 -4.96 8.37
C ARG A 391 -1.49 -5.51 9.33
N THR A 392 -1.14 -6.79 9.18
CA THR A 392 -0.31 -7.55 10.11
C THR A 392 0.63 -8.52 9.38
N SER A 393 1.62 -9.03 10.08
CA SER A 393 2.49 -10.13 9.64
C SER A 393 1.70 -11.40 9.30
N GLY A 394 0.58 -11.65 10.03
CA GLY A 394 -0.33 -12.75 9.75
C GLY A 394 -1.01 -12.66 8.39
N ASP A 395 -1.42 -11.47 7.96
CA ASP A 395 -1.97 -11.26 6.62
C ASP A 395 -0.92 -11.57 5.54
N ILE A 396 0.35 -11.22 5.80
CA ILE A 396 1.47 -11.42 4.87
C ILE A 396 1.76 -12.90 4.66
N ILE A 397 1.92 -13.66 5.73
CA ILE A 397 2.24 -15.09 5.62
C ILE A 397 1.11 -15.87 4.93
N LYS A 398 -0.14 -15.49 5.18
CA LYS A 398 -1.31 -16.07 4.48
C LYS A 398 -1.30 -15.72 2.98
N ALA A 399 -0.90 -14.50 2.61
CA ALA A 399 -0.78 -14.11 1.21
C ALA A 399 0.31 -14.91 0.48
N ILE A 400 1.45 -15.15 1.12
CA ILE A 400 2.51 -16.00 0.57
C ILE A 400 1.99 -17.43 0.37
N ALA A 401 1.29 -17.98 1.35
CA ALA A 401 0.68 -19.31 1.25
C ALA A 401 -0.40 -19.39 0.16
N LEU A 402 -1.15 -18.32 -0.10
CA LEU A 402 -2.11 -18.24 -1.21
C LEU A 402 -1.44 -18.08 -2.58
N GLY A 403 -0.15 -17.75 -2.64
CA GLY A 403 0.60 -17.72 -3.88
C GLY A 403 1.31 -16.40 -4.21
N ALA A 404 1.31 -15.39 -3.34
CA ALA A 404 2.15 -14.22 -3.54
C ALA A 404 3.64 -14.57 -3.33
N ASP A 405 4.54 -13.89 -4.05
CA ASP A 405 5.98 -13.91 -3.79
C ASP A 405 6.35 -12.86 -2.73
N ALA A 406 5.68 -11.71 -2.74
CA ALA A 406 5.85 -10.64 -1.77
C ALA A 406 4.60 -9.78 -1.67
N VAL A 407 4.58 -8.87 -0.70
CA VAL A 407 3.46 -7.94 -0.48
C VAL A 407 3.92 -6.50 -0.45
N TYR A 408 3.08 -5.59 -0.95
CA TYR A 408 3.21 -4.16 -0.76
C TYR A 408 2.40 -3.71 0.46
N ILE A 409 3.04 -2.98 1.38
CA ILE A 409 2.38 -2.28 2.48
C ILE A 409 2.34 -0.77 2.21
N GLY A 410 1.16 -0.18 2.29
CA GLY A 410 0.96 1.27 2.13
C GLY A 410 0.42 1.89 3.40
N THR A 411 -0.84 1.62 3.74
CA THR A 411 -1.51 2.16 4.93
C THR A 411 -0.75 1.82 6.21
N ALA A 412 -0.29 0.58 6.38
CA ALA A 412 0.47 0.17 7.56
C ALA A 412 1.79 0.97 7.70
N ALA A 413 2.49 1.21 6.59
CA ALA A 413 3.69 2.06 6.60
C ALA A 413 3.36 3.50 7.00
N LEU A 414 2.26 4.08 6.51
CA LEU A 414 1.84 5.43 6.89
C LEU A 414 1.39 5.51 8.36
N VAL A 415 0.75 4.47 8.89
CA VAL A 415 0.41 4.37 10.32
C VAL A 415 1.67 4.35 11.17
N ALA A 416 2.71 3.64 10.77
CA ALA A 416 4.01 3.67 11.45
C ALA A 416 4.65 5.07 11.45
N LEU A 417 4.39 5.89 10.42
CA LEU A 417 4.79 7.30 10.38
C LEU A 417 3.92 8.23 11.24
N GLY A 418 2.79 7.76 11.78
CA GLY A 418 1.88 8.52 12.63
C GLY A 418 0.52 8.84 12.00
N CYS A 419 0.12 8.21 10.89
CA CYS A 419 -1.20 8.39 10.30
C CYS A 419 -2.30 7.84 11.20
N HIS A 420 -3.37 8.62 11.43
CA HIS A 420 -4.56 8.26 12.21
C HIS A 420 -5.80 8.01 11.35
N LEU A 421 -5.62 7.71 10.06
CA LEU A 421 -6.69 7.32 9.13
C LEU A 421 -7.86 8.33 9.04
N CYS A 422 -7.59 9.62 9.17
CA CYS A 422 -8.63 10.66 9.07
C CYS A 422 -9.25 10.81 7.66
N GLN A 423 -8.72 10.11 6.66
CA GLN A 423 -9.20 10.04 5.27
C GLN A 423 -9.27 11.39 4.51
N ARG A 424 -8.61 12.44 5.03
CA ARG A 424 -8.57 13.79 4.44
C ARG A 424 -7.30 14.04 3.61
N CYS A 425 -6.67 12.98 3.09
CA CYS A 425 -5.41 13.09 2.33
C CYS A 425 -5.52 13.98 1.09
N TYR A 426 -6.70 14.06 0.47
CA TYR A 426 -6.96 14.87 -0.72
C TYR A 426 -6.90 16.38 -0.47
N THR A 427 -7.08 16.84 0.78
CA THR A 427 -7.12 18.29 1.11
C THR A 427 -5.74 18.95 1.20
N GLY A 428 -4.65 18.17 1.25
CA GLY A 428 -3.32 18.71 1.51
C GLY A 428 -3.06 19.20 2.93
N LYS A 429 -4.03 19.13 3.84
CA LYS A 429 -3.97 19.65 5.23
C LYS A 429 -3.64 18.57 6.26
N CYS A 430 -2.71 17.66 5.94
CA CYS A 430 -2.33 16.59 6.86
C CYS A 430 -1.51 17.13 8.04
N ASN A 431 -2.07 17.12 9.24
CA ASN A 431 -1.40 17.57 10.47
C ASN A 431 -0.14 16.78 10.83
N TRP A 432 -0.02 15.53 10.37
CA TRP A 432 1.14 14.67 10.63
C TRP A 432 2.30 14.87 9.64
N GLY A 433 2.16 15.83 8.71
CA GLY A 433 3.20 16.10 7.72
C GLY A 433 3.37 15.02 6.64
N ILE A 434 2.40 14.08 6.53
CA ILE A 434 2.49 12.94 5.61
C ILE A 434 1.91 13.28 4.23
N ALA A 435 0.62 13.63 4.16
CA ALA A 435 -0.09 13.86 2.89
C ALA A 435 -0.32 15.36 2.64
N THR A 436 0.77 16.13 2.57
CA THR A 436 0.76 17.59 2.44
C THR A 436 2.02 18.07 1.73
N GLN A 437 1.94 19.22 1.06
CA GLN A 437 3.10 19.97 0.54
C GLN A 437 3.29 21.31 1.27
N ASP A 438 2.42 21.63 2.24
CA ASP A 438 2.56 22.84 3.06
C ASP A 438 3.91 22.83 3.80
N PRO A 439 4.77 23.87 3.61
CA PRO A 439 6.12 23.90 4.19
C PRO A 439 6.15 23.88 5.72
N PHE A 440 5.10 24.36 6.38
CA PHE A 440 4.99 24.31 7.84
C PHE A 440 4.58 22.91 8.33
N LEU A 441 3.61 22.28 7.63
CA LEU A 441 3.13 20.96 8.00
C LEU A 441 4.16 19.86 7.71
N THR A 442 4.88 19.94 6.59
CA THR A 442 5.89 18.93 6.22
C THR A 442 7.01 18.80 7.24
N LYS A 443 7.39 19.89 7.92
CA LYS A 443 8.43 19.91 8.98
C LYS A 443 8.07 19.07 10.22
N ARG A 444 6.79 18.72 10.39
CA ARG A 444 6.34 17.90 11.53
C ARG A 444 6.75 16.43 11.43
N LEU A 445 7.07 15.95 10.25
CA LEU A 445 7.62 14.62 10.04
C LEU A 445 9.14 14.70 9.85
N ASN A 446 9.88 14.19 10.82
CA ASN A 446 11.33 14.03 10.71
C ASN A 446 11.65 12.73 9.96
N PRO A 447 12.37 12.79 8.80
CA PRO A 447 12.65 11.61 7.99
C PRO A 447 13.45 10.52 8.71
N ALA A 448 14.42 10.87 9.55
CA ALA A 448 15.23 9.91 10.29
C ALA A 448 14.41 9.14 11.34
N ILE A 449 13.51 9.84 12.05
CA ILE A 449 12.58 9.20 13.00
C ILE A 449 11.60 8.31 12.23
N GLY A 450 11.08 8.79 11.12
CA GLY A 450 10.18 8.02 10.24
C GLY A 450 10.84 6.74 9.72
N ALA A 451 12.06 6.84 9.21
CA ALA A 451 12.83 5.70 8.72
C ALA A 451 13.05 4.66 9.81
N ARG A 452 13.48 5.09 11.01
CA ARG A 452 13.68 4.18 12.16
C ARG A 452 12.40 3.44 12.54
N ARG A 453 11.24 4.12 12.58
CA ARG A 453 9.95 3.50 12.88
C ARG A 453 9.57 2.44 11.84
N LEU A 454 9.80 2.73 10.56
CA LEU A 454 9.53 1.79 9.47
C LEU A 454 10.46 0.56 9.53
N VAL A 455 11.75 0.76 9.79
CA VAL A 455 12.71 -0.35 10.00
C VAL A 455 12.30 -1.21 11.18
N ASN A 456 11.88 -0.60 12.29
CA ASN A 456 11.39 -1.34 13.46
C ASN A 456 10.13 -2.15 13.15
N LEU A 457 9.19 -1.60 12.38
CA LEU A 457 8.00 -2.32 11.91
C LEU A 457 8.39 -3.56 11.10
N LEU A 458 9.28 -3.40 10.12
CA LEU A 458 9.74 -4.51 9.28
C LEU A 458 10.48 -5.58 10.09
N ARG A 459 11.31 -5.18 11.07
CA ARG A 459 11.99 -6.10 11.98
C ARG A 459 11.00 -6.90 12.83
N ALA A 460 10.03 -6.21 13.45
CA ALA A 460 9.00 -6.86 14.26
C ALA A 460 8.20 -7.87 13.43
N TRP A 461 7.72 -7.47 12.26
CA TRP A 461 6.98 -8.38 11.38
C TRP A 461 7.83 -9.54 10.85
N SER A 462 9.12 -9.32 10.61
CA SER A 462 10.02 -10.42 10.23
C SER A 462 10.19 -11.43 11.34
N LEU A 463 10.27 -11.00 12.61
CA LEU A 463 10.32 -11.89 13.76
C LEU A 463 9.01 -12.67 13.92
N GLU A 464 7.86 -12.00 13.84
CA GLU A 464 6.55 -12.64 13.91
C GLU A 464 6.32 -13.66 12.78
N ILE A 465 6.78 -13.36 11.55
CA ILE A 465 6.74 -14.31 10.44
C ILE A 465 7.60 -15.55 10.75
N LYS A 466 8.80 -15.39 11.33
CA LYS A 466 9.64 -16.51 11.75
C LYS A 466 8.97 -17.35 12.83
N GLU A 467 8.33 -16.72 13.82
CA GLU A 467 7.57 -17.44 14.87
C GLU A 467 6.44 -18.28 14.25
N MET A 468 5.63 -17.69 13.35
CA MET A 468 4.58 -18.44 12.69
C MET A 468 5.12 -19.58 11.84
N MET A 469 6.17 -19.34 11.04
CA MET A 469 6.82 -20.36 10.23
C MET A 469 7.41 -21.48 11.11
N GLY A 470 8.02 -21.13 12.23
CA GLY A 470 8.54 -22.10 13.22
C GLY A 470 7.42 -22.97 13.77
N GLY A 471 6.29 -22.36 14.17
CA GLY A 471 5.10 -23.10 14.59
C GLY A 471 4.48 -24.00 13.51
N MET A 472 4.75 -23.73 12.23
CA MET A 472 4.33 -24.53 11.08
C MET A 472 5.37 -25.60 10.68
N GLY A 473 6.56 -25.59 11.26
CA GLY A 473 7.68 -26.47 10.88
C GLY A 473 8.31 -26.12 9.52
N ILE A 474 8.30 -24.84 9.13
CA ILE A 474 8.82 -24.34 7.85
C ILE A 474 9.99 -23.40 8.13
N ASN A 475 11.15 -23.65 7.54
CA ASN A 475 12.37 -22.85 7.76
C ASN A 475 12.70 -21.86 6.62
N ALA A 476 11.99 -21.90 5.50
CA ALA A 476 12.18 -20.99 4.38
C ALA A 476 10.84 -20.49 3.84
N ILE A 477 10.70 -19.17 3.71
CA ILE A 477 9.46 -18.53 3.23
C ILE A 477 9.08 -18.98 1.80
N GLU A 478 10.06 -19.25 0.95
CA GLU A 478 9.84 -19.76 -0.41
C GLU A 478 9.14 -21.15 -0.42
N SER A 479 9.33 -21.96 0.62
CA SER A 479 8.63 -23.24 0.74
C SER A 479 7.15 -23.09 1.08
N LEU A 480 6.75 -21.93 1.62
CA LEU A 480 5.36 -21.63 1.91
C LEU A 480 4.62 -21.07 0.67
N ARG A 481 5.33 -20.55 -0.32
CA ARG A 481 4.74 -19.91 -1.48
C ARG A 481 3.77 -20.80 -2.25
N GLY A 482 2.48 -20.45 -2.20
CA GLY A 482 1.39 -21.20 -2.83
C GLY A 482 1.13 -22.56 -2.20
N ASN A 483 1.62 -22.78 -0.99
CA ASN A 483 1.34 -23.99 -0.20
C ASN A 483 0.01 -23.80 0.56
N ARG A 484 -1.10 -24.00 -0.14
CA ARG A 484 -2.46 -23.81 0.41
C ARG A 484 -2.86 -24.92 1.38
N GLU A 485 -2.15 -26.04 1.38
CA GLU A 485 -2.33 -27.09 2.38
C GLU A 485 -1.95 -26.62 3.79
N ALA A 486 -1.12 -25.57 3.88
CA ALA A 486 -0.82 -24.88 5.12
C ALA A 486 -1.95 -24.01 5.67
N LEU A 487 -3.08 -23.88 4.94
CA LEU A 487 -4.19 -23.00 5.28
C LEU A 487 -5.48 -23.76 5.52
N ARG A 488 -6.35 -23.18 6.38
CA ARG A 488 -7.72 -23.63 6.63
C ARG A 488 -8.67 -22.47 6.68
N GLY A 489 -9.88 -22.67 6.10
CA GLY A 489 -10.96 -21.68 6.12
C GLY A 489 -11.93 -21.87 7.28
N VAL A 490 -12.40 -20.79 7.88
CA VAL A 490 -13.42 -20.77 8.92
C VAL A 490 -14.54 -19.79 8.54
N GLY A 491 -15.79 -20.24 8.54
CA GLY A 491 -16.94 -19.38 8.24
C GLY A 491 -16.97 -18.90 6.78
N LEU A 492 -16.43 -19.67 5.85
CA LEU A 492 -16.44 -19.42 4.42
C LEU A 492 -17.41 -20.38 3.72
N SER A 493 -18.03 -19.92 2.63
CA SER A 493 -18.84 -20.77 1.76
C SER A 493 -17.97 -21.72 0.93
N ASP A 494 -18.55 -22.83 0.44
CA ASP A 494 -17.87 -23.77 -0.45
C ASP A 494 -17.29 -23.10 -1.71
N THR A 495 -17.96 -22.08 -2.23
CA THR A 495 -17.49 -21.31 -3.38
C THR A 495 -16.24 -20.51 -3.03
N GLU A 496 -16.20 -19.85 -1.88
CA GLU A 496 -15.02 -19.11 -1.42
C GLU A 496 -13.85 -20.02 -1.12
N LEU A 497 -14.09 -21.15 -0.44
CA LEU A 497 -13.09 -22.19 -0.19
C LEU A 497 -12.48 -22.70 -1.51
N LYS A 498 -13.33 -22.96 -2.51
CA LYS A 498 -12.90 -23.38 -3.86
C LYS A 498 -12.06 -22.33 -4.58
N ILE A 499 -12.44 -21.04 -4.51
CA ILE A 499 -11.68 -19.94 -5.12
C ILE A 499 -10.33 -19.80 -4.43
N LEU A 500 -10.31 -19.82 -3.09
CA LEU A 500 -9.09 -19.76 -2.30
C LEU A 500 -8.23 -21.02 -2.45
N GLY A 501 -8.85 -22.15 -2.82
CA GLY A 501 -8.19 -23.44 -2.94
C GLY A 501 -7.70 -24.01 -1.60
N ILE A 502 -8.46 -23.76 -0.53
CA ILE A 502 -8.18 -24.21 0.83
C ILE A 502 -9.31 -25.08 1.36
N LYS A 503 -9.02 -25.93 2.34
CA LYS A 503 -10.01 -26.79 3.01
C LYS A 503 -10.63 -26.08 4.20
N PRO A 504 -11.87 -26.45 4.60
CA PRO A 504 -12.45 -25.97 5.84
C PRO A 504 -11.65 -26.48 7.06
N ALA A 505 -11.68 -25.70 8.14
CA ALA A 505 -11.05 -26.11 9.39
C ALA A 505 -11.75 -27.36 9.96
N GLY A 506 -10.94 -28.32 10.41
CA GLY A 506 -11.43 -29.62 10.91
C GLY A 506 -11.57 -30.72 9.86
N GLU A 507 -11.46 -30.40 8.56
CA GLU A 507 -11.42 -31.43 7.52
C GLU A 507 -10.06 -32.14 7.53
N ALA A 508 -10.08 -33.46 7.55
CA ALA A 508 -8.88 -34.28 7.43
C ALA A 508 -8.29 -34.23 6.01
N TRP A 509 -7.05 -34.68 5.88
CA TRP A 509 -6.31 -34.77 4.59
C TRP A 509 -6.93 -35.77 3.62
#